data_4b4f48d0b11034569a9b620a452c4b1b
#
_entry.id   4b4f48d0b11034569a9b620a452c4b1b
#
_cell.length_a   1.000
_cell.length_b   1.000
_cell.length_c   1.000
_cell.angle_alpha   90.00
_cell.angle_beta   90.00
_cell.angle_gamma   90.00
#
_symmetry.space_group_name_H-M   'P 1'
#
loop_
_entity.id
_entity.type
_entity.pdbx_description
1 polymer ?
#
loop_
_entity_poly.entity_id
_entity_poly.type
_entity_poly.pdbx_seq_one_letter_code
_entity_poly.pdbx_strand_id
1 'polypeptide(L)'
;IKESSCPFEQNNGGDINFYLGPNSHIVTYPIGERTYSATCIIKSSDWTEESWILRGSKDEFESNFKDWNDDLLTYLSDSELYKWGIFQRPPLESFSTNNLFLLGDSAHAMVPFLGQGSCLAIEDSYCVAEILEKKELMDEAKKIFDDLRLSRCKNIYRRSLRQAKLNHISNPLLTLLRNKLLSFLPLADFMIRDIHSYDLDAELKKII
;
A
#
# COMPACT_ATOMS: atom_id res chain seq x y z
N ILE A 1 19.79 -12.43 5.46
CA ILE A 1 20.63 -11.35 6.01
C ILE A 1 21.28 -11.85 7.29
N LYS A 2 22.63 -11.82 7.41
CA LYS A 2 23.41 -12.43 8.51
C LYS A 2 23.58 -11.50 9.72
N GLU A 3 23.48 -12.01 10.77
CA GLU A 3 23.42 -12.15 12.20
C GLU A 3 24.09 -11.12 13.14
N SER A 4 24.95 -10.21 12.78
CA SER A 4 25.69 -9.51 13.84
C SER A 4 25.51 -7.99 13.92
N SER A 5 24.74 -7.41 13.03
CA SER A 5 24.53 -5.93 13.02
C SER A 5 23.28 -5.47 12.26
N CYS A 6 22.17 -6.22 12.37
CA CYS A 6 20.93 -5.81 11.71
C CYS A 6 20.43 -4.49 12.31
N PRO A 7 20.43 -3.38 11.57
CA PRO A 7 19.97 -2.10 12.09
C PRO A 7 18.48 -2.09 12.46
N PHE A 8 17.76 -3.17 12.12
CA PHE A 8 16.31 -3.32 12.40
C PHE A 8 16.03 -4.04 13.73
N GLU A 9 17.00 -4.72 14.33
CA GLU A 9 16.84 -5.43 15.60
C GLU A 9 16.72 -4.51 16.83
N GLN A 10 17.15 -3.26 16.72
CA GLN A 10 17.18 -2.33 17.85
C GLN A 10 15.80 -1.86 18.35
N ASN A 11 14.75 -2.12 17.57
CA ASN A 11 13.36 -1.74 17.89
C ASN A 11 12.49 -2.97 18.12
N ASN A 12 12.66 -3.68 19.23
CA ASN A 12 11.74 -4.73 19.75
C ASN A 12 11.19 -5.76 18.74
N GLY A 13 11.96 -6.13 17.73
CA GLY A 13 11.80 -7.38 16.94
C GLY A 13 10.50 -7.64 16.16
N GLY A 14 9.45 -6.84 16.30
CA GLY A 14 8.13 -7.11 15.70
C GLY A 14 7.53 -5.95 14.90
N ASP A 15 8.19 -4.81 14.87
CA ASP A 15 7.59 -3.59 14.33
C ASP A 15 7.82 -3.42 12.82
N ILE A 16 6.85 -2.76 12.18
CA ILE A 16 7.00 -2.23 10.82
C ILE A 16 7.69 -0.88 10.92
N ASN A 17 8.86 -0.76 10.30
CA ASN A 17 9.63 0.47 10.32
C ASN A 17 9.49 1.22 8.98
N PHE A 18 9.23 2.52 9.06
CA PHE A 18 9.19 3.43 7.92
C PHE A 18 10.34 4.42 7.98
N TYR A 19 11.21 4.37 6.99
CA TYR A 19 12.28 5.33 6.78
C TYR A 19 11.87 6.27 5.67
N LEU A 20 11.69 7.55 5.98
CA LEU A 20 11.16 8.55 5.03
C LEU A 20 12.28 9.47 4.55
N GLY A 21 12.53 9.49 3.26
CA GLY A 21 13.52 10.34 2.61
C GLY A 21 12.93 11.23 1.49
N PRO A 22 13.74 12.10 0.89
CA PRO A 22 13.31 12.88 -0.25
C PRO A 22 12.97 12.00 -1.46
N ASN A 23 11.75 12.08 -1.98
CA ASN A 23 11.27 11.31 -3.14
C ASN A 23 11.40 9.78 -3.02
N SER A 24 11.69 9.28 -1.83
CA SER A 24 11.90 7.85 -1.57
C SER A 24 11.51 7.47 -0.15
N HIS A 25 11.22 6.20 0.08
CA HIS A 25 11.09 5.66 1.42
C HIS A 25 11.41 4.16 1.42
N ILE A 26 11.73 3.66 2.60
CA ILE A 26 12.00 2.25 2.84
C ILE A 26 11.04 1.77 3.92
N VAL A 27 10.45 0.60 3.70
CA VAL A 27 9.62 -0.09 4.69
C VAL A 27 10.28 -1.41 5.00
N THR A 28 10.50 -1.69 6.28
CA THR A 28 11.05 -2.96 6.73
C THR A 28 10.15 -3.59 7.78
N TYR A 29 10.04 -4.91 7.75
CA TYR A 29 9.30 -5.69 8.73
C TYR A 29 9.85 -7.11 8.83
N PRO A 30 9.73 -7.78 9.99
CA PRO A 30 10.15 -9.15 10.15
C PRO A 30 9.23 -10.11 9.40
N ILE A 31 9.82 -11.13 8.76
CA ILE A 31 9.09 -12.21 8.07
C ILE A 31 9.47 -13.61 8.61
N GLY A 32 10.31 -13.68 9.60
CA GLY A 32 10.77 -14.90 10.26
C GLY A 32 11.86 -14.59 11.27
N GLU A 33 12.38 -15.63 11.90
CA GLU A 33 13.50 -15.49 12.83
C GLU A 33 14.70 -14.86 12.10
N ARG A 34 15.11 -13.65 12.52
CA ARG A 34 16.24 -12.89 11.98
C ARG A 34 16.18 -12.63 10.46
N THR A 35 14.96 -12.67 9.89
CA THR A 35 14.74 -12.41 8.48
C THR A 35 13.78 -11.23 8.33
N TYR A 36 14.19 -10.24 7.55
CA TYR A 36 13.42 -9.03 7.31
C TYR A 36 13.09 -8.89 5.81
N SER A 37 11.89 -8.44 5.53
CA SER A 37 11.54 -7.88 4.22
C SER A 37 11.90 -6.41 4.22
N ALA A 38 12.49 -5.92 3.13
CA ALA A 38 12.74 -4.51 2.90
C ALA A 38 12.20 -4.11 1.53
N THR A 39 11.28 -3.17 1.52
CA THR A 39 10.71 -2.60 0.30
C THR A 39 11.21 -1.17 0.15
N CYS A 40 12.06 -0.92 -0.84
CA CYS A 40 12.66 0.37 -1.13
C CYS A 40 11.91 1.01 -2.29
N ILE A 41 11.22 2.11 -2.04
CA ILE A 41 10.34 2.76 -3.00
C ILE A 41 10.93 4.11 -3.38
N ILE A 42 11.11 4.34 -4.67
CA ILE A 42 11.56 5.60 -5.25
C ILE A 42 10.50 6.19 -6.16
N LYS A 43 10.43 7.50 -6.21
CA LYS A 43 9.64 8.19 -7.20
C LYS A 43 10.45 8.29 -8.49
N SER A 44 10.04 7.58 -9.54
CA SER A 44 10.65 7.63 -10.86
C SER A 44 9.60 7.99 -11.92
N SER A 45 10.04 8.66 -12.98
CA SER A 45 9.29 8.86 -14.21
C SER A 45 9.64 7.82 -15.26
N ASP A 46 10.67 7.03 -15.00
CA ASP A 46 11.20 6.09 -15.96
C ASP A 46 10.36 4.82 -15.96
N TRP A 47 10.12 4.31 -17.16
CA TRP A 47 9.41 3.05 -17.33
C TRP A 47 10.21 1.90 -16.71
N THR A 48 9.50 1.02 -16.03
CA THR A 48 10.04 -0.25 -15.54
C THR A 48 9.23 -1.38 -16.16
N GLU A 49 9.91 -2.43 -16.62
CA GLU A 49 9.25 -3.63 -17.13
C GLU A 49 8.32 -4.23 -16.06
N GLU A 50 7.12 -4.67 -16.50
CA GLU A 50 6.19 -5.38 -15.62
C GLU A 50 6.70 -6.80 -15.39
N SER A 51 7.46 -6.99 -14.33
CA SER A 51 8.07 -8.30 -13.99
C SER A 51 8.22 -8.42 -12.47
N TRP A 52 7.91 -9.58 -11.94
CA TRP A 52 8.13 -9.92 -10.53
C TRP A 52 9.51 -10.53 -10.25
N ILE A 53 10.23 -10.91 -11.31
CA ILE A 53 11.52 -11.61 -11.22
C ILE A 53 12.69 -10.80 -11.77
N LEU A 54 12.45 -9.55 -12.19
CA LEU A 54 13.51 -8.68 -12.70
C LEU A 54 14.51 -8.39 -11.57
N ARG A 55 15.78 -8.70 -11.83
CA ARG A 55 16.86 -8.41 -10.87
C ARG A 55 17.17 -6.92 -10.86
N GLY A 56 17.27 -6.37 -9.66
CA GLY A 56 17.77 -5.00 -9.44
C GLY A 56 19.28 -4.94 -9.54
N SER A 57 19.81 -3.79 -9.97
CA SER A 57 21.26 -3.51 -9.95
C SER A 57 21.65 -2.86 -8.62
N LYS A 58 22.77 -3.33 -8.04
CA LYS A 58 23.35 -2.72 -6.83
C LYS A 58 23.73 -1.25 -7.09
N ASP A 59 24.35 -0.96 -8.21
CA ASP A 59 24.77 0.40 -8.58
C ASP A 59 23.58 1.34 -8.72
N GLU A 60 22.48 0.85 -9.33
CA GLU A 60 21.22 1.60 -9.44
C GLU A 60 20.62 1.87 -8.06
N PHE A 61 20.61 0.86 -7.18
CA PHE A 61 20.12 1.00 -5.82
C PHE A 61 20.93 2.04 -5.05
N GLU A 62 22.26 1.91 -5.01
CA GLU A 62 23.15 2.84 -4.31
C GLU A 62 23.06 4.27 -4.86
N SER A 63 22.92 4.43 -6.18
CA SER A 63 22.72 5.74 -6.79
C SER A 63 21.43 6.42 -6.35
N ASN A 64 20.33 5.66 -6.25
CA ASN A 64 19.03 6.20 -5.84
C ASN A 64 18.93 6.55 -4.35
N PHE A 65 19.77 5.92 -3.53
CA PHE A 65 19.77 6.09 -2.07
C PHE A 65 21.05 6.69 -1.51
N LYS A 66 21.91 7.28 -2.36
CA LYS A 66 23.26 7.77 -2.03
C LYS A 66 23.34 8.72 -0.82
N ASP A 67 22.26 9.45 -0.52
CA ASP A 67 22.20 10.44 0.57
C ASP A 67 21.56 9.85 1.85
N TRP A 68 21.37 8.52 1.88
CA TRP A 68 20.80 7.82 3.03
C TRP A 68 21.91 7.34 3.98
N ASN A 69 21.52 6.86 5.16
CA ASN A 69 22.45 6.31 6.15
C ASN A 69 23.23 5.12 5.59
N ASP A 70 24.56 5.19 5.66
CA ASP A 70 25.48 4.21 5.08
C ASP A 70 25.31 2.80 5.66
N ASP A 71 25.04 2.66 6.96
CA ASP A 71 24.85 1.36 7.60
C ASP A 71 23.61 0.67 7.04
N LEU A 72 22.52 1.43 6.84
CA LEU A 72 21.29 0.92 6.25
C LEU A 72 21.51 0.49 4.79
N LEU A 73 22.20 1.31 4.01
CA LEU A 73 22.46 1.04 2.61
C LEU A 73 23.38 -0.17 2.41
N THR A 74 24.47 -0.26 3.15
CA THR A 74 25.39 -1.40 3.09
C THR A 74 24.64 -2.70 3.37
N TYR A 75 23.79 -2.69 4.39
CA TYR A 75 23.01 -3.86 4.77
C TYR A 75 22.02 -4.30 3.70
N LEU A 76 21.36 -3.35 3.03
CA LEU A 76 20.39 -3.64 1.97
C LEU A 76 21.06 -4.01 0.65
N SER A 77 22.15 -3.35 0.29
CA SER A 77 22.87 -3.57 -0.98
C SER A 77 23.54 -4.96 -1.08
N ASP A 78 23.83 -5.58 0.06
CA ASP A 78 24.37 -6.95 0.12
C ASP A 78 23.30 -8.04 -0.03
N SER A 79 22.03 -7.63 -0.14
CA SER A 79 20.91 -8.53 -0.32
C SER A 79 20.62 -8.80 -1.79
N GLU A 80 19.86 -9.84 -2.09
CA GLU A 80 19.31 -10.03 -3.43
C GLU A 80 18.24 -8.95 -3.71
N LEU A 81 18.49 -8.15 -4.73
CA LEU A 81 17.61 -7.06 -5.13
C LEU A 81 16.68 -7.49 -6.27
N TYR A 82 15.41 -7.23 -6.12
CA TYR A 82 14.40 -7.34 -7.18
C TYR A 82 13.80 -5.98 -7.45
N LYS A 83 13.45 -5.71 -8.70
CA LYS A 83 12.89 -4.43 -9.14
C LYS A 83 11.55 -4.65 -9.83
N TRP A 84 10.55 -3.88 -9.45
CA TRP A 84 9.26 -3.87 -10.14
C TRP A 84 8.64 -2.47 -10.14
N GLY A 85 7.83 -2.20 -11.15
CA GLY A 85 7.05 -0.96 -11.23
C GLY A 85 5.80 -1.03 -10.36
N ILE A 86 5.48 0.09 -9.71
CA ILE A 86 4.20 0.26 -9.02
C ILE A 86 3.24 0.98 -9.97
N PHE A 87 2.24 0.27 -10.42
CA PHE A 87 1.24 0.78 -11.35
C PHE A 87 -0.09 1.04 -10.65
N GLN A 88 -0.84 1.99 -11.17
CA GLN A 88 -2.18 2.29 -10.71
C GLN A 88 -3.06 2.64 -11.91
N ARG A 89 -4.35 2.52 -11.73
CA ARG A 89 -5.35 2.94 -12.71
C ARG A 89 -6.30 3.95 -12.08
N PRO A 90 -6.75 4.99 -12.82
CA PRO A 90 -7.82 5.85 -12.35
C PRO A 90 -9.06 5.04 -11.94
N PRO A 91 -9.79 5.45 -10.89
CA PRO A 91 -10.98 4.75 -10.46
C PRO A 91 -12.02 4.61 -11.57
N LEU A 92 -12.56 3.43 -11.72
CA LEU A 92 -13.65 3.15 -12.66
C LEU A 92 -14.96 3.83 -12.20
N GLU A 93 -15.88 4.01 -13.15
CA GLU A 93 -17.22 4.53 -12.87
C GLU A 93 -18.19 3.42 -12.41
N SER A 94 -17.91 2.15 -12.76
CA SER A 94 -18.65 0.97 -12.34
C SER A 94 -17.68 -0.20 -12.21
N PHE A 95 -17.91 -1.09 -11.26
CA PHE A 95 -17.19 -2.35 -11.07
C PHE A 95 -17.96 -3.55 -11.64
N SER A 96 -19.11 -3.28 -12.27
CA SER A 96 -19.94 -4.32 -12.85
C SER A 96 -20.38 -3.97 -14.27
N THR A 97 -20.55 -4.99 -15.11
CA THR A 97 -21.10 -4.83 -16.45
C THR A 97 -21.70 -6.16 -16.93
N ASN A 98 -22.80 -6.14 -17.66
CA ASN A 98 -23.52 -7.37 -18.11
C ASN A 98 -23.64 -8.38 -16.95
N ASN A 99 -22.99 -9.54 -17.08
CA ASN A 99 -22.96 -10.61 -16.07
C ASN A 99 -21.56 -10.73 -15.40
N LEU A 100 -20.82 -9.63 -15.29
CA LEU A 100 -19.45 -9.59 -14.80
C LEU A 100 -19.34 -8.63 -13.63
N PHE A 101 -18.65 -9.07 -12.57
CA PHE A 101 -18.16 -8.24 -11.47
C PHE A 101 -16.63 -8.19 -11.53
N LEU A 102 -16.06 -6.99 -11.43
CA LEU A 102 -14.63 -6.77 -11.27
C LEU A 102 -14.32 -6.67 -9.78
N LEU A 103 -13.30 -7.39 -9.32
CA LEU A 103 -12.88 -7.45 -7.90
C LEU A 103 -11.39 -7.16 -7.78
N GLY A 104 -10.96 -6.62 -6.66
CA GLY A 104 -9.56 -6.37 -6.39
C GLY A 104 -8.88 -5.50 -7.45
N ASP A 105 -7.65 -5.84 -7.85
CA ASP A 105 -6.88 -5.05 -8.80
C ASP A 105 -7.52 -4.92 -10.19
N SER A 106 -8.39 -5.85 -10.58
CA SER A 106 -9.16 -5.71 -11.82
C SER A 106 -10.17 -4.56 -11.75
N ALA A 107 -10.64 -4.20 -10.55
CA ALA A 107 -11.56 -3.10 -10.29
C ALA A 107 -10.84 -1.80 -9.90
N HIS A 108 -9.86 -1.89 -9.00
CA HIS A 108 -9.31 -0.73 -8.30
C HIS A 108 -7.80 -0.83 -8.04
N ALA A 109 -7.00 -1.16 -9.07
CA ALA A 109 -5.54 -1.14 -8.96
C ALA A 109 -5.03 0.18 -8.40
N MET A 110 -4.36 0.15 -7.26
CA MET A 110 -3.91 1.32 -6.53
C MET A 110 -2.50 1.15 -5.95
N VAL A 111 -1.85 2.28 -5.66
CA VAL A 111 -0.54 2.25 -5.01
C VAL A 111 -0.63 1.67 -3.58
N PRO A 112 0.38 0.91 -3.10
CA PRO A 112 0.28 0.10 -1.89
C PRO A 112 0.48 0.86 -0.57
N PHE A 113 0.52 2.19 -0.58
CA PHE A 113 0.97 3.01 0.56
C PHE A 113 0.07 2.98 1.80
N LEU A 114 -1.13 2.41 1.70
CA LEU A 114 -2.00 2.13 2.84
C LEU A 114 -2.16 0.63 3.14
N GLY A 115 -1.54 -0.25 2.33
CA GLY A 115 -1.66 -1.70 2.49
C GLY A 115 -3.07 -2.26 2.35
N GLN A 116 -3.98 -1.57 1.64
CA GLN A 116 -5.40 -1.91 1.63
C GLN A 116 -5.88 -2.70 0.40
N GLY A 117 -5.03 -2.94 -0.60
CA GLY A 117 -5.45 -3.60 -1.85
C GLY A 117 -6.07 -4.97 -1.62
N SER A 118 -5.39 -5.85 -0.91
CA SER A 118 -5.88 -7.20 -0.58
C SER A 118 -7.09 -7.18 0.35
N CYS A 119 -7.14 -6.26 1.31
CA CYS A 119 -8.31 -6.10 2.18
C CYS A 119 -9.56 -5.73 1.37
N LEU A 120 -9.43 -4.79 0.44
CA LEU A 120 -10.53 -4.41 -0.45
C LEU A 120 -10.97 -5.57 -1.35
N ALA A 121 -10.05 -6.39 -1.86
CA ALA A 121 -10.37 -7.57 -2.65
C ALA A 121 -11.17 -8.61 -1.85
N ILE A 122 -10.84 -8.80 -0.57
CA ILE A 122 -11.59 -9.66 0.35
C ILE A 122 -12.99 -9.07 0.62
N GLU A 123 -13.07 -7.76 0.89
CA GLU A 123 -14.34 -7.05 1.05
C GLU A 123 -15.22 -7.21 -0.21
N ASP A 124 -14.65 -7.05 -1.42
CA ASP A 124 -15.37 -7.21 -2.70
C ASP A 124 -15.95 -8.62 -2.84
N SER A 125 -15.12 -9.63 -2.57
CA SER A 125 -15.51 -11.04 -2.70
C SER A 125 -16.63 -11.41 -1.76
N TYR A 126 -16.54 -10.96 -0.51
CA TYR A 126 -17.61 -11.15 0.48
C TYR A 126 -18.89 -10.41 0.06
N CYS A 127 -18.76 -9.17 -0.39
CA CYS A 127 -19.89 -8.35 -0.85
C CYS A 127 -20.67 -9.01 -1.99
N VAL A 128 -19.97 -9.49 -3.02
CA VAL A 128 -20.59 -10.17 -4.16
C VAL A 128 -21.30 -11.47 -3.71
N ALA A 129 -20.64 -12.26 -2.86
CA ALA A 129 -21.21 -13.52 -2.37
C ALA A 129 -22.55 -13.29 -1.62
N GLU A 130 -22.57 -12.36 -0.67
CA GLU A 130 -23.76 -12.01 0.11
C GLU A 130 -24.89 -11.43 -0.76
N ILE A 131 -24.55 -10.61 -1.74
CA ILE A 131 -25.55 -10.03 -2.64
C ILE A 131 -26.17 -11.12 -3.53
N LEU A 132 -25.35 -11.97 -4.15
CA LEU A 132 -25.82 -13.01 -5.05
C LEU A 132 -26.61 -14.11 -4.35
N GLU A 133 -26.36 -14.36 -3.07
CA GLU A 133 -27.18 -15.28 -2.25
C GLU A 133 -28.61 -14.75 -2.03
N LYS A 134 -28.79 -13.42 -1.93
CA LYS A 134 -30.03 -12.78 -1.52
C LYS A 134 -30.80 -12.12 -2.65
N LYS A 135 -30.19 -11.91 -3.80
CA LYS A 135 -30.77 -11.21 -4.95
C LYS A 135 -30.80 -12.10 -6.20
N GLU A 136 -31.98 -12.32 -6.70
CA GLU A 136 -32.20 -13.11 -7.94
C GLU A 136 -31.94 -12.29 -9.21
N LEU A 137 -32.17 -10.96 -9.14
CA LEU A 137 -32.01 -10.07 -10.29
C LEU A 137 -30.58 -9.53 -10.37
N MET A 138 -29.87 -9.87 -11.45
CA MET A 138 -28.49 -9.46 -11.67
C MET A 138 -28.32 -7.94 -11.71
N ASP A 139 -29.25 -7.19 -12.25
CA ASP A 139 -29.18 -5.72 -12.32
C ASP A 139 -29.30 -5.07 -10.95
N GLU A 140 -30.11 -5.62 -10.05
CA GLU A 140 -30.19 -5.17 -8.67
C GLU A 140 -28.88 -5.49 -7.92
N ALA A 141 -28.37 -6.71 -8.11
CA ALA A 141 -27.09 -7.13 -7.51
C ALA A 141 -25.93 -6.22 -7.90
N LYS A 142 -25.81 -5.91 -9.20
CA LYS A 142 -24.78 -4.99 -9.73
C LYS A 142 -24.88 -3.59 -9.12
N LYS A 143 -26.11 -3.06 -9.06
CA LYS A 143 -26.32 -1.73 -8.48
C LYS A 143 -25.92 -1.68 -7.02
N ILE A 144 -26.32 -2.65 -6.21
CA ILE A 144 -25.97 -2.72 -4.78
C ILE A 144 -24.44 -2.82 -4.63
N PHE A 145 -23.78 -3.65 -5.43
CA PHE A 145 -22.33 -3.80 -5.41
C PHE A 145 -21.61 -2.48 -5.72
N ASP A 146 -21.99 -1.83 -6.81
CA ASP A 146 -21.40 -0.54 -7.19
C ASP A 146 -21.63 0.54 -6.14
N ASP A 147 -22.84 0.67 -5.60
CA ASP A 147 -23.18 1.66 -4.57
C ASP A 147 -22.33 1.48 -3.30
N LEU A 148 -22.08 0.26 -2.87
CA LEU A 148 -21.26 -0.04 -1.70
C LEU A 148 -19.75 0.12 -1.96
N ARG A 149 -19.28 -0.41 -3.10
CA ARG A 149 -17.83 -0.57 -3.30
C ARG A 149 -17.15 0.62 -3.96
N LEU A 150 -17.81 1.31 -4.92
CA LEU A 150 -17.21 2.44 -5.64
C LEU A 150 -16.77 3.56 -4.70
N SER A 151 -17.62 3.98 -3.78
CA SER A 151 -17.30 5.07 -2.86
C SER A 151 -16.16 4.69 -1.90
N ARG A 152 -16.19 3.46 -1.37
CA ARG A 152 -15.17 2.89 -0.48
C ARG A 152 -13.81 2.84 -1.18
N CYS A 153 -13.73 2.21 -2.35
CA CYS A 153 -12.50 2.05 -3.12
C CYS A 153 -11.95 3.39 -3.61
N LYS A 154 -12.81 4.31 -4.10
CA LYS A 154 -12.40 5.66 -4.49
C LYS A 154 -11.83 6.46 -3.31
N ASN A 155 -12.38 6.31 -2.11
CA ASN A 155 -11.85 6.95 -0.91
C ASN A 155 -10.45 6.42 -0.56
N ILE A 156 -10.28 5.11 -0.48
CA ILE A 156 -8.99 4.48 -0.18
C ILE A 156 -7.94 4.84 -1.25
N TYR A 157 -8.30 4.80 -2.53
CA TYR A 157 -7.44 5.22 -3.62
C TYR A 157 -6.91 6.66 -3.44
N ARG A 158 -7.80 7.63 -3.16
CA ARG A 158 -7.39 9.03 -2.93
C ARG A 158 -6.48 9.17 -1.71
N ARG A 159 -6.76 8.43 -0.65
CA ARG A 159 -5.95 8.46 0.58
C ARG A 159 -4.59 7.83 0.35
N SER A 160 -4.51 6.73 -0.40
CA SER A 160 -3.25 6.10 -0.78
C SER A 160 -2.36 7.04 -1.58
N LEU A 161 -2.94 7.83 -2.52
CA LEU A 161 -2.20 8.87 -3.24
C LEU A 161 -1.74 10.03 -2.35
N ARG A 162 -2.54 10.41 -1.35
CA ARG A 162 -2.12 11.43 -0.37
C ARG A 162 -0.97 10.91 0.48
N GLN A 163 -1.02 9.66 0.89
CA GLN A 163 0.07 9.00 1.62
C GLN A 163 1.35 8.94 0.80
N ALA A 164 1.26 8.62 -0.50
CA ALA A 164 2.41 8.67 -1.41
C ALA A 164 3.09 10.06 -1.41
N LYS A 165 2.29 11.12 -1.50
CA LYS A 165 2.80 12.51 -1.47
C LYS A 165 3.45 12.85 -0.12
N LEU A 166 2.86 12.40 0.98
CA LEU A 166 3.38 12.63 2.33
C LEU A 166 4.72 11.90 2.54
N ASN A 167 4.80 10.64 2.09
CA ASN A 167 6.02 9.84 2.22
C ASN A 167 7.19 10.45 1.43
N HIS A 168 6.92 11.04 0.27
CA HIS A 168 7.92 11.53 -0.68
C HIS A 168 8.13 13.05 -0.66
N ILE A 169 7.81 13.73 0.45
CA ILE A 169 8.12 15.15 0.61
C ILE A 169 9.63 15.36 0.52
N SER A 170 10.05 16.23 -0.41
CA SER A 170 11.46 16.57 -0.64
C SER A 170 11.83 18.00 -0.22
N ASN A 171 10.85 18.88 0.00
CA ASN A 171 11.11 20.23 0.51
C ASN A 171 11.56 20.17 1.98
N PRO A 172 12.74 20.73 2.36
CA PRO A 172 13.29 20.61 3.71
C PRO A 172 12.38 21.15 4.81
N LEU A 173 11.68 22.27 4.57
CA LEU A 173 10.77 22.88 5.56
C LEU A 173 9.54 22.00 5.78
N LEU A 174 8.97 21.47 4.70
CA LEU A 174 7.82 20.57 4.78
C LEU A 174 8.21 19.23 5.40
N THR A 175 9.42 18.73 5.16
CA THR A 175 9.97 17.53 5.79
C THR A 175 10.10 17.73 7.30
N LEU A 176 10.65 18.86 7.74
CA LEU A 176 10.75 19.19 9.16
C LEU A 176 9.37 19.26 9.82
N LEU A 177 8.41 19.92 9.18
CA LEU A 177 7.04 20.03 9.66
C LEU A 177 6.37 18.65 9.76
N ARG A 178 6.46 17.82 8.70
CA ARG A 178 5.96 16.45 8.70
C ARG A 178 6.54 15.64 9.86
N ASN A 179 7.86 15.65 10.02
CA ASN A 179 8.54 14.88 11.06
C ASN A 179 8.12 15.34 12.47
N LYS A 180 7.98 16.65 12.69
CA LYS A 180 7.47 17.21 13.92
C LYS A 180 6.02 16.77 14.20
N LEU A 181 5.14 16.83 13.20
CA LEU A 181 3.75 16.40 13.36
C LEU A 181 3.66 14.90 13.69
N LEU A 182 4.43 14.06 13.00
CA LEU A 182 4.46 12.62 13.26
C LEU A 182 5.02 12.27 14.65
N SER A 183 5.92 13.08 15.22
CA SER A 183 6.48 12.82 16.55
C SER A 183 5.59 13.25 17.71
N PHE A 184 4.68 14.19 17.52
CA PHE A 184 3.85 14.76 18.58
C PHE A 184 2.43 14.18 18.65
N LEU A 185 1.93 13.59 17.58
CA LEU A 185 0.54 13.14 17.51
C LEU A 185 0.48 11.65 17.15
N PRO A 186 -0.42 10.87 17.77
CA PRO A 186 -0.76 9.53 17.33
C PRO A 186 -1.55 9.60 15.99
N LEU A 187 -1.00 10.37 15.04
CA LEU A 187 -1.64 10.66 13.74
C LEU A 187 -1.83 9.39 12.91
N ALA A 188 -0.92 8.44 13.04
CA ALA A 188 -1.02 7.18 12.32
C ALA A 188 -2.34 6.47 12.67
N ASP A 189 -2.62 6.29 13.96
CA ASP A 189 -3.85 5.63 14.42
C ASP A 189 -5.10 6.42 14.02
N PHE A 190 -5.07 7.72 14.14
CA PHE A 190 -6.20 8.57 13.75
C PHE A 190 -6.45 8.53 12.24
N MET A 191 -5.39 8.54 11.43
CA MET A 191 -5.49 8.56 9.96
C MET A 191 -6.01 7.24 9.38
N ILE A 192 -5.83 6.12 10.04
CA ILE A 192 -6.23 4.79 9.52
C ILE A 192 -7.43 4.19 10.26
N ARG A 193 -7.84 4.78 11.37
CA ARG A 193 -8.88 4.24 12.25
C ARG A 193 -10.20 3.98 11.51
N ASP A 194 -10.66 4.93 10.73
CA ASP A 194 -11.89 4.81 9.95
C ASP A 194 -11.77 3.83 8.76
N ILE A 195 -10.54 3.56 8.30
CA ILE A 195 -10.28 2.52 7.31
C ILE A 195 -10.53 1.14 7.93
N HIS A 196 -9.96 0.92 9.11
CA HIS A 196 -10.00 -0.37 9.80
C HIS A 196 -11.32 -0.62 10.53
N SER A 197 -12.08 0.44 10.87
CA SER A 197 -13.37 0.30 11.52
C SER A 197 -14.54 0.15 10.54
N TYR A 198 -14.27 0.06 9.23
CA TYR A 198 -15.32 -0.17 8.24
C TYR A 198 -15.91 -1.58 8.40
N ASP A 199 -17.20 -1.64 8.59
CA ASP A 199 -17.97 -2.89 8.77
C ASP A 199 -18.89 -3.09 7.55
N LEU A 200 -18.43 -3.91 6.61
CA LEU A 200 -19.17 -4.21 5.40
C LEU A 200 -20.45 -4.99 5.68
N ASP A 201 -20.45 -5.89 6.68
CA ASP A 201 -21.64 -6.66 7.05
C ASP A 201 -22.76 -5.76 7.58
N ALA A 202 -22.38 -4.75 8.39
CA ALA A 202 -23.33 -3.75 8.85
C ALA A 202 -23.88 -2.87 7.72
N GLU A 203 -23.08 -2.56 6.69
CA GLU A 203 -23.56 -1.81 5.53
C GLU A 203 -24.48 -2.67 4.63
N LEU A 204 -24.14 -3.93 4.40
CA LEU A 204 -24.97 -4.88 3.66
C LEU A 204 -26.35 -5.06 4.32
N LYS A 205 -26.40 -5.28 5.63
CA LYS A 205 -27.66 -5.44 6.39
C LYS A 205 -28.61 -4.25 6.32
N LYS A 206 -28.18 -3.08 5.88
CA LYS A 206 -29.04 -1.92 5.65
C LYS A 206 -29.73 -1.97 4.28
N ILE A 207 -29.24 -2.78 3.35
CA ILE A 207 -29.62 -2.74 1.93
C ILE A 207 -30.28 -4.05 1.50
N ILE A 208 -29.81 -5.16 2.05
CA ILE A 208 -30.27 -6.52 1.76
C ILE A 208 -30.76 -7.21 3.03
#